data_cb30cbcfc666a49b3188383eefb23f4e
#
_entry.id   cb30cbcfc666a49b3188383eefb23f4e
#
_cell.length_a   1.000
_cell.length_b   1.000
_cell.length_c   1.000
_cell.angle_alpha   90.00
_cell.angle_beta   90.00
_cell.angle_gamma   90.00
#
_symmetry.space_group_name_H-M   'P 1'
#
loop_
_entity.id
_entity.type
_entity.pdbx_description
1 polymer ?
#
loop_
_entity_poly.entity_id
_entity_poly.type
_entity_poly.pdbx_seq_one_letter_code
_entity_poly.pdbx_strand_id
1 'polypeptide(L)'
;MYNPFSLENKVIIITGASSGIGAQCAIDCSKMGAKVVLVARNEERLKQILEQCEEPSRHIILPLDLSLSDGLKDAIKDVVAKVGKINGVVNCAGMSSVTPLKLITDELLDQFFRTNVYSAINLSKEVTRVGNYDKEGGCSIIFFASIMGLCGDKCKTMYSATKGALIAAARSMACELAKNKIRVNVVSPGAIETPINAKLPHMADPELRKELEDKHLLGLGECSDISNACIYLLSDAAKWVTGQNLIVDGGYTAK
;
A
#
# COMPACT_ATOMS: atom_id res chain seq x y z
N MET A 1 -24.03 -4.41 -16.53
CA MET A 1 -24.19 -5.47 -15.48
C MET A 1 -23.65 -4.92 -14.17
N TYR A 2 -24.34 -5.06 -13.03
CA TYR A 2 -23.84 -4.59 -11.74
C TYR A 2 -22.57 -5.34 -11.33
N ASN A 3 -21.47 -4.60 -11.13
CA ASN A 3 -20.20 -5.15 -10.64
C ASN A 3 -19.75 -4.38 -9.39
N PRO A 4 -19.92 -4.91 -8.18
CA PRO A 4 -19.56 -4.21 -6.95
C PRO A 4 -18.04 -4.02 -6.76
N PHE A 5 -17.22 -4.69 -7.57
CA PHE A 5 -15.75 -4.55 -7.56
C PHE A 5 -15.25 -3.51 -8.57
N SER A 6 -16.14 -2.91 -9.39
CA SER A 6 -15.75 -1.87 -10.34
C SER A 6 -15.13 -0.67 -9.61
N LEU A 7 -14.08 -0.11 -10.23
CA LEU A 7 -13.44 1.14 -9.81
C LEU A 7 -13.69 2.27 -10.84
N GLU A 8 -14.68 2.09 -11.73
CA GLU A 8 -15.07 3.13 -12.68
C GLU A 8 -15.39 4.45 -11.97
N ASN A 9 -14.91 5.54 -12.56
CA ASN A 9 -15.05 6.90 -12.04
C ASN A 9 -14.33 7.17 -10.71
N LYS A 10 -13.51 6.27 -10.22
CA LYS A 10 -12.68 6.46 -9.01
C LYS A 10 -11.28 6.93 -9.38
N VAL A 11 -10.77 7.91 -8.63
CA VAL A 11 -9.38 8.36 -8.67
C VAL A 11 -8.63 7.71 -7.51
N ILE A 12 -7.61 6.92 -7.82
CA ILE A 12 -6.86 6.14 -6.82
C ILE A 12 -5.39 6.56 -6.85
N ILE A 13 -4.86 7.00 -5.72
CA ILE A 13 -3.42 7.23 -5.53
C ILE A 13 -2.77 5.93 -5.07
N ILE A 14 -1.69 5.53 -5.74
CA ILE A 14 -0.93 4.32 -5.38
C ILE A 14 0.53 4.69 -5.18
N THR A 15 1.02 4.51 -3.95
CA THR A 15 2.42 4.76 -3.61
C THR A 15 3.27 3.51 -3.78
N GLY A 16 4.58 3.69 -4.03
CA GLY A 16 5.44 2.55 -4.36
C GLY A 16 5.12 1.93 -5.72
N ALA A 17 4.46 2.68 -6.61
CA ALA A 17 3.94 2.20 -7.88
C ALA A 17 5.02 1.87 -8.94
N SER A 18 6.30 2.03 -8.63
CA SER A 18 7.41 1.77 -9.58
C SER A 18 7.86 0.30 -9.64
N SER A 19 7.33 -0.58 -8.77
CA SER A 19 7.69 -2.01 -8.76
C SER A 19 6.79 -2.84 -7.83
N GLY A 20 6.84 -4.17 -7.99
CA GLY A 20 6.21 -5.13 -7.07
C GLY A 20 4.72 -4.92 -6.88
N ILE A 21 4.24 -5.04 -5.65
CA ILE A 21 2.81 -4.96 -5.32
C ILE A 21 2.20 -3.62 -5.74
N GLY A 22 2.91 -2.49 -5.52
CA GLY A 22 2.40 -1.17 -5.88
C GLY A 22 2.22 -1.00 -7.39
N ALA A 23 3.14 -1.53 -8.20
CA ALA A 23 3.02 -1.55 -9.66
C ALA A 23 1.84 -2.43 -10.10
N GLN A 24 1.71 -3.63 -9.53
CA GLN A 24 0.59 -4.52 -9.83
C GLN A 24 -0.75 -3.88 -9.46
N CYS A 25 -0.84 -3.23 -8.29
CA CYS A 25 -2.04 -2.49 -7.91
C CYS A 25 -2.40 -1.39 -8.93
N ALA A 26 -1.40 -0.67 -9.49
CA ALA A 26 -1.65 0.36 -10.48
C ALA A 26 -2.24 -0.24 -11.78
N ILE A 27 -1.63 -1.31 -12.28
CA ILE A 27 -2.07 -2.02 -13.47
C ILE A 27 -3.49 -2.59 -13.27
N ASP A 28 -3.74 -3.29 -12.17
CA ASP A 28 -5.02 -3.98 -11.97
C ASP A 28 -6.15 -3.01 -11.61
N CYS A 29 -5.88 -1.94 -10.85
CA CYS A 29 -6.87 -0.88 -10.62
C CYS A 29 -7.25 -0.18 -11.92
N SER A 30 -6.31 0.04 -12.86
CA SER A 30 -6.61 0.62 -14.17
C SER A 30 -7.55 -0.26 -14.99
N LYS A 31 -7.30 -1.59 -15.01
CA LYS A 31 -8.19 -2.59 -15.67
C LYS A 31 -9.59 -2.63 -15.05
N MET A 32 -9.73 -2.29 -13.77
CA MET A 32 -11.02 -2.18 -13.09
C MET A 32 -11.72 -0.83 -13.32
N GLY A 33 -11.15 0.02 -14.18
CA GLY A 33 -11.74 1.30 -14.62
C GLY A 33 -11.29 2.52 -13.80
N ALA A 34 -10.41 2.38 -12.82
CA ALA A 34 -9.90 3.51 -12.05
C ALA A 34 -9.03 4.45 -12.88
N LYS A 35 -9.06 5.73 -12.56
CA LYS A 35 -8.00 6.66 -12.92
C LYS A 35 -6.92 6.59 -11.84
N VAL A 36 -5.69 6.21 -12.21
CA VAL A 36 -4.61 5.95 -11.26
C VAL A 36 -3.59 7.08 -11.24
N VAL A 37 -3.16 7.47 -10.04
CA VAL A 37 -2.02 8.36 -9.80
C VAL A 37 -0.87 7.50 -9.26
N LEU A 38 0.14 7.27 -10.08
CA LEU A 38 1.29 6.45 -9.74
C LEU A 38 2.35 7.29 -9.03
N VAL A 39 2.65 6.96 -7.76
CA VAL A 39 3.58 7.74 -6.93
C VAL A 39 4.81 6.91 -6.56
N ALA A 40 6.00 7.38 -6.91
CA ALA A 40 7.30 6.86 -6.46
C ALA A 40 8.41 7.87 -6.79
N ARG A 41 9.64 7.60 -6.33
CA ARG A 41 10.79 8.49 -6.58
C ARG A 41 11.35 8.41 -7.99
N ASN A 42 11.30 7.23 -8.61
CA ASN A 42 11.91 6.97 -9.91
C ASN A 42 10.88 7.18 -11.04
N GLU A 43 11.01 8.32 -11.71
CA GLU A 43 10.11 8.74 -12.80
C GLU A 43 10.12 7.77 -13.99
N GLU A 44 11.28 7.28 -14.41
CA GLU A 44 11.40 6.40 -15.57
C GLU A 44 10.69 5.06 -15.34
N ARG A 45 10.82 4.51 -14.13
CA ARG A 45 10.06 3.29 -13.78
C ARG A 45 8.56 3.56 -13.70
N LEU A 46 8.15 4.73 -13.21
CA LEU A 46 6.73 5.10 -13.20
C LEU A 46 6.17 5.17 -14.63
N LYS A 47 6.92 5.72 -15.60
CA LYS A 47 6.53 5.75 -17.01
C LYS A 47 6.37 4.33 -17.58
N GLN A 48 7.31 3.42 -17.27
CA GLN A 48 7.23 2.03 -17.70
C GLN A 48 6.00 1.29 -17.15
N ILE A 49 5.58 1.57 -15.92
CA ILE A 49 4.37 1.00 -15.34
C ILE A 49 3.12 1.66 -15.90
N LEU A 50 3.16 2.98 -16.12
CA LEU A 50 2.06 3.71 -16.74
C LEU A 50 1.69 3.13 -18.12
N GLU A 51 2.68 2.78 -18.93
CA GLU A 51 2.48 2.16 -20.25
C GLU A 51 1.83 0.76 -20.18
N GLN A 52 1.87 0.08 -19.03
CA GLN A 52 1.22 -1.20 -18.79
C GLN A 52 -0.20 -1.08 -18.25
N CYS A 53 -0.61 0.12 -17.84
CA CYS A 53 -1.98 0.37 -17.39
C CYS A 53 -2.96 0.38 -18.56
N GLU A 54 -4.21 0.04 -18.29
CA GLU A 54 -5.31 0.16 -19.27
C GLU A 54 -5.54 1.64 -19.59
N GLU A 55 -5.57 2.03 -20.87
CA GLU A 55 -5.71 3.43 -21.31
C GLU A 55 -4.69 4.39 -20.63
N PRO A 56 -3.38 4.28 -20.90
CA PRO A 56 -2.33 5.02 -20.19
C PRO A 56 -2.54 6.54 -20.11
N SER A 57 -3.18 7.13 -21.14
CA SER A 57 -3.47 8.57 -21.21
C SER A 57 -4.44 9.09 -20.13
N ARG A 58 -5.19 8.20 -19.47
CA ARG A 58 -6.11 8.56 -18.38
C ARG A 58 -5.41 8.72 -17.04
N HIS A 59 -4.19 8.22 -16.90
CA HIS A 59 -3.46 8.16 -15.64
C HIS A 59 -2.36 9.23 -15.58
N ILE A 60 -1.83 9.48 -14.40
CA ILE A 60 -0.69 10.39 -14.23
C ILE A 60 0.37 9.77 -13.32
N ILE A 61 1.61 10.17 -13.54
CA ILE A 61 2.71 9.89 -12.62
C ILE A 61 2.97 11.09 -11.72
N LEU A 62 3.38 10.82 -10.49
CA LEU A 62 3.82 11.81 -9.51
C LEU A 62 5.17 11.38 -8.93
N PRO A 63 6.30 11.81 -9.54
CA PRO A 63 7.62 11.58 -8.98
C PRO A 63 7.78 12.35 -7.68
N LEU A 64 7.75 11.65 -6.53
CA LEU A 64 7.79 12.28 -5.21
C LEU A 64 8.44 11.36 -4.18
N ASP A 65 9.29 11.92 -3.31
CA ASP A 65 9.80 11.23 -2.13
C ASP A 65 8.88 11.50 -0.93
N LEU A 66 8.07 10.50 -0.58
CA LEU A 66 7.11 10.60 0.51
C LEU A 66 7.76 10.53 1.91
N SER A 67 9.05 10.23 2.03
CA SER A 67 9.78 10.31 3.30
C SER A 67 10.00 11.76 3.74
N LEU A 68 9.86 12.70 2.79
CA LEU A 68 9.88 14.14 2.99
C LEU A 68 8.45 14.67 3.01
N SER A 69 8.11 15.49 4.00
CA SER A 69 6.76 16.08 4.11
C SER A 69 6.60 17.38 3.30
N ASP A 70 7.72 17.98 2.91
CA ASP A 70 7.74 19.27 2.24
C ASP A 70 7.15 19.17 0.83
N GLY A 71 6.29 20.10 0.47
CA GLY A 71 5.61 20.12 -0.83
C GLY A 71 4.46 19.12 -1.01
N LEU A 72 4.26 18.16 -0.11
CA LEU A 72 3.21 17.14 -0.25
C LEU A 72 1.81 17.74 -0.38
N LYS A 73 1.51 18.79 0.40
CA LYS A 73 0.21 19.48 0.36
C LYS A 73 -0.09 20.05 -1.03
N ASP A 74 0.87 20.70 -1.63
CA ASP A 74 0.70 21.35 -2.94
C ASP A 74 0.68 20.30 -4.05
N ALA A 75 1.52 19.27 -3.95
CA ALA A 75 1.48 18.13 -4.88
C ALA A 75 0.09 17.45 -4.91
N ILE A 76 -0.58 17.27 -3.77
CA ILE A 76 -1.93 16.69 -3.73
C ILE A 76 -2.98 17.65 -4.31
N LYS A 77 -2.86 18.96 -4.09
CA LYS A 77 -3.75 19.94 -4.74
C LYS A 77 -3.61 19.91 -6.26
N ASP A 78 -2.37 19.82 -6.77
CA ASP A 78 -2.09 19.73 -8.20
C ASP A 78 -2.66 18.45 -8.80
N VAL A 79 -2.55 17.31 -8.07
CA VAL A 79 -3.19 16.06 -8.46
C VAL A 79 -4.70 16.25 -8.60
N VAL A 80 -5.35 16.82 -7.57
CA VAL A 80 -6.82 17.04 -7.59
C VAL A 80 -7.23 17.97 -8.74
N ALA A 81 -6.45 19.00 -9.03
CA ALA A 81 -6.72 19.90 -10.16
C ALA A 81 -6.64 19.18 -11.52
N LYS A 82 -5.74 18.20 -11.67
CA LYS A 82 -5.52 17.47 -12.93
C LYS A 82 -6.48 16.30 -13.14
N VAL A 83 -6.79 15.54 -12.10
CA VAL A 83 -7.52 14.27 -12.25
C VAL A 83 -8.85 14.20 -11.52
N GLY A 84 -9.18 15.19 -10.72
CA GLY A 84 -10.41 15.22 -9.92
C GLY A 84 -10.22 14.78 -8.48
N LYS A 85 -11.34 14.67 -7.76
CA LYS A 85 -11.37 14.29 -6.34
C LYS A 85 -10.91 12.85 -6.12
N ILE A 86 -10.19 12.62 -5.02
CA ILE A 86 -9.59 11.33 -4.71
C ILE A 86 -10.63 10.44 -4.02
N ASN A 87 -10.79 9.21 -4.52
CA ASN A 87 -11.68 8.18 -3.98
C ASN A 87 -10.93 7.08 -3.23
N GLY A 88 -9.60 6.98 -3.41
CA GLY A 88 -8.83 5.98 -2.69
C GLY A 88 -7.33 6.23 -2.67
N VAL A 89 -6.68 5.63 -1.66
CA VAL A 89 -5.23 5.65 -1.49
C VAL A 89 -4.74 4.26 -1.12
N VAL A 90 -3.76 3.77 -1.87
CA VAL A 90 -3.01 2.54 -1.56
C VAL A 90 -1.61 2.94 -1.09
N ASN A 91 -1.36 2.91 0.20
CA ASN A 91 -0.07 3.25 0.82
C ASN A 91 0.87 2.04 0.78
N CYS A 92 1.38 1.69 -0.42
CA CYS A 92 2.24 0.53 -0.65
C CYS A 92 3.74 0.86 -0.55
N ALA A 93 4.13 2.15 -0.55
CA ALA A 93 5.53 2.55 -0.39
C ALA A 93 6.08 2.07 0.96
N GLY A 94 7.26 1.46 0.94
CA GLY A 94 7.90 0.98 2.15
C GLY A 94 9.24 0.34 1.88
N MET A 95 9.95 0.04 2.96
CA MET A 95 11.23 -0.67 2.95
C MET A 95 11.22 -1.80 3.97
N SER A 96 12.03 -2.81 3.72
CA SER A 96 12.25 -3.95 4.63
C SER A 96 13.75 -4.21 4.76
N SER A 97 14.17 -4.74 5.90
CA SER A 97 15.54 -5.24 6.11
C SER A 97 15.55 -6.45 7.03
N VAL A 98 16.69 -7.10 7.07
CA VAL A 98 17.06 -8.10 8.08
C VAL A 98 18.20 -7.49 8.88
N THR A 99 17.93 -6.99 10.09
CA THR A 99 18.89 -6.26 10.90
C THR A 99 18.87 -6.81 12.32
N PRO A 100 19.98 -7.43 12.80
CA PRO A 100 20.09 -7.88 14.19
C PRO A 100 19.81 -6.74 15.18
N LEU A 101 19.13 -7.03 16.29
CA LEU A 101 18.72 -6.03 17.28
C LEU A 101 19.88 -5.12 17.73
N LYS A 102 21.04 -5.71 17.97
CA LYS A 102 22.25 -4.99 18.43
C LYS A 102 22.87 -4.03 17.39
N LEU A 103 22.45 -4.13 16.13
CA LEU A 103 22.94 -3.27 15.03
C LEU A 103 21.91 -2.19 14.64
N ILE A 104 20.80 -2.11 15.36
CA ILE A 104 19.79 -1.06 15.15
C ILE A 104 20.34 0.24 15.76
N THR A 105 20.39 1.30 14.93
CA THR A 105 20.71 2.65 15.38
C THR A 105 19.43 3.52 15.33
N ASP A 106 19.47 4.67 16.02
CA ASP A 106 18.36 5.63 16.01
C ASP A 106 18.08 6.16 14.59
N GLU A 107 19.14 6.39 13.79
CA GLU A 107 19.03 6.87 12.41
C GLU A 107 18.34 5.84 11.51
N LEU A 108 18.67 4.55 11.66
CA LEU A 108 18.01 3.47 10.94
C LEU A 108 16.53 3.36 11.32
N LEU A 109 16.25 3.45 12.62
CA LEU A 109 14.89 3.40 13.14
C LEU A 109 14.05 4.57 12.59
N ASP A 110 14.59 5.78 12.65
CA ASP A 110 13.97 6.98 12.09
C ASP A 110 13.70 6.84 10.59
N GLN A 111 14.67 6.34 9.82
CA GLN A 111 14.52 6.11 8.39
C GLN A 111 13.37 5.13 8.09
N PHE A 112 13.26 4.04 8.87
CA PHE A 112 12.17 3.07 8.74
C PHE A 112 10.81 3.70 9.05
N PHE A 113 10.71 4.47 10.13
CA PHE A 113 9.47 5.15 10.50
C PHE A 113 9.09 6.23 9.49
N ARG A 114 10.05 7.03 9.02
CA ARG A 114 9.79 8.05 7.98
C ARG A 114 9.24 7.42 6.70
N THR A 115 9.89 6.33 6.24
CA THR A 115 9.51 5.69 4.98
C THR A 115 8.21 4.88 5.10
N ASN A 116 8.04 4.09 6.16
CA ASN A 116 6.94 3.14 6.25
C ASN A 116 5.69 3.73 6.93
N VAL A 117 5.85 4.66 7.88
CA VAL A 117 4.76 5.15 8.73
C VAL A 117 4.41 6.60 8.41
N TYR A 118 5.39 7.52 8.53
CA TYR A 118 5.12 8.95 8.36
C TYR A 118 4.65 9.27 6.95
N SER A 119 5.25 8.65 5.93
CA SER A 119 4.83 8.81 4.53
C SER A 119 3.36 8.48 4.33
N ALA A 120 2.92 7.33 4.84
CA ALA A 120 1.56 6.85 4.70
C ALA A 120 0.54 7.71 5.47
N ILE A 121 0.85 8.09 6.72
CA ILE A 121 -0.01 8.93 7.54
C ILE A 121 -0.09 10.34 6.95
N ASN A 122 1.03 10.95 6.56
CA ASN A 122 1.06 12.30 5.99
C ASN A 122 0.30 12.39 4.66
N LEU A 123 0.48 11.41 3.76
CA LEU A 123 -0.29 11.36 2.53
C LEU A 123 -1.78 11.25 2.82
N SER A 124 -2.17 10.34 3.70
CA SER A 124 -3.58 10.15 4.08
C SER A 124 -4.17 11.42 4.70
N LYS A 125 -3.41 12.12 5.56
CA LYS A 125 -3.81 13.42 6.12
C LYS A 125 -4.06 14.47 5.04
N GLU A 126 -3.19 14.59 4.05
CA GLU A 126 -3.37 15.57 2.97
C GLU A 126 -4.54 15.19 2.05
N VAL A 127 -4.72 13.91 1.73
CA VAL A 127 -5.85 13.43 0.93
C VAL A 127 -7.19 13.70 1.62
N THR A 128 -7.27 13.50 2.94
CA THR A 128 -8.52 13.67 3.69
C THR A 128 -8.91 15.13 3.99
N ARG A 129 -8.10 16.12 3.56
CA ARG A 129 -8.50 17.53 3.63
C ARG A 129 -9.73 17.81 2.80
N VAL A 130 -10.59 18.67 3.33
CA VAL A 130 -11.76 19.17 2.61
C VAL A 130 -11.33 19.75 1.25
N GLY A 131 -11.95 19.28 0.20
CA GLY A 131 -11.62 19.68 -1.17
C GLY A 131 -10.74 18.69 -1.93
N ASN A 132 -10.01 17.79 -1.30
CA ASN A 132 -9.13 16.84 -1.96
C ASN A 132 -9.80 15.49 -2.26
N TYR A 133 -10.70 15.01 -1.42
CA TYR A 133 -11.40 13.74 -1.64
C TYR A 133 -12.86 13.92 -2.08
N ASP A 134 -13.44 12.88 -2.61
CA ASP A 134 -14.86 12.85 -2.99
C ASP A 134 -15.72 12.70 -1.73
N LYS A 135 -16.35 13.80 -1.30
CA LYS A 135 -17.16 13.85 -0.10
C LYS A 135 -18.47 13.07 -0.23
N GLU A 136 -19.03 13.00 -1.44
CA GLU A 136 -20.30 12.30 -1.70
C GLU A 136 -20.08 10.79 -1.89
N GLY A 137 -19.13 10.40 -2.74
CA GLY A 137 -18.78 9.01 -3.01
C GLY A 137 -17.91 8.37 -1.92
N GLY A 138 -17.31 9.18 -1.03
CA GLY A 138 -16.41 8.71 0.01
C GLY A 138 -14.99 8.45 -0.47
N CYS A 139 -14.14 7.97 0.45
CA CYS A 139 -12.75 7.62 0.15
C CYS A 139 -12.36 6.33 0.90
N SER A 140 -11.51 5.52 0.28
CA SER A 140 -10.96 4.31 0.89
C SER A 140 -9.44 4.42 1.03
N ILE A 141 -8.93 4.38 2.25
CA ILE A 141 -7.50 4.40 2.55
C ILE A 141 -7.06 2.99 2.92
N ILE A 142 -6.01 2.51 2.26
CA ILE A 142 -5.41 1.21 2.53
C ILE A 142 -3.97 1.43 2.97
N PHE A 143 -3.63 0.94 4.16
CA PHE A 143 -2.25 0.83 4.61
C PHE A 143 -1.69 -0.56 4.32
N PHE A 144 -0.44 -0.60 3.91
CA PHE A 144 0.30 -1.86 3.75
C PHE A 144 1.09 -2.17 5.02
N ALA A 145 0.56 -3.11 5.80
CA ALA A 145 1.33 -3.71 6.88
C ALA A 145 2.12 -4.94 6.38
N SER A 146 2.12 -6.00 7.13
CA SER A 146 2.73 -7.30 6.86
C SER A 146 2.27 -8.25 7.96
N ILE A 147 2.34 -9.55 7.73
CA ILE A 147 2.25 -10.55 8.81
C ILE A 147 3.28 -10.27 9.92
N MET A 148 4.41 -9.63 9.59
CA MET A 148 5.42 -9.21 10.57
C MET A 148 4.94 -8.10 11.52
N GLY A 149 3.81 -7.47 11.26
CA GLY A 149 3.13 -6.58 12.20
C GLY A 149 2.23 -7.32 13.21
N LEU A 150 2.04 -8.63 13.04
CA LEU A 150 1.18 -9.51 13.85
C LEU A 150 1.98 -10.59 14.56
N CYS A 151 2.96 -11.16 13.89
CA CYS A 151 3.87 -12.17 14.43
C CYS A 151 5.33 -11.70 14.34
N GLY A 152 6.22 -12.35 15.11
CA GLY A 152 7.63 -12.01 15.14
C GLY A 152 8.46 -12.91 14.25
N ASP A 153 9.59 -12.34 13.79
CA ASP A 153 10.67 -13.12 13.17
C ASP A 153 12.03 -12.50 13.55
N LYS A 154 13.09 -13.32 13.42
CA LYS A 154 14.45 -12.89 13.75
C LYS A 154 14.88 -11.70 12.87
N CYS A 155 15.55 -10.72 13.49
CA CYS A 155 16.13 -9.56 12.81
C CYS A 155 15.09 -8.66 12.10
N LYS A 156 13.81 -8.71 12.48
CA LYS A 156 12.71 -7.93 11.90
C LYS A 156 12.17 -6.82 12.82
N THR A 157 12.81 -6.55 13.96
CA THR A 157 12.29 -5.63 15.01
C THR A 157 11.83 -4.28 14.45
N MET A 158 12.67 -3.56 13.68
CA MET A 158 12.30 -2.26 13.12
C MET A 158 11.13 -2.37 12.14
N TYR A 159 11.20 -3.36 11.25
CA TYR A 159 10.15 -3.60 10.24
C TYR A 159 8.81 -3.93 10.92
N SER A 160 8.83 -4.88 11.85
CA SER A 160 7.64 -5.28 12.63
C SER A 160 7.04 -4.12 13.39
N ALA A 161 7.86 -3.28 14.05
CA ALA A 161 7.40 -2.09 14.75
C ALA A 161 6.66 -1.13 13.81
N THR A 162 7.21 -0.84 12.61
CA THR A 162 6.54 0.04 11.64
C THR A 162 5.23 -0.56 11.12
N LYS A 163 5.19 -1.87 10.90
CA LYS A 163 3.99 -2.54 10.37
C LYS A 163 2.89 -2.67 11.43
N GLY A 164 3.26 -2.92 12.69
CA GLY A 164 2.34 -2.85 13.83
C GLY A 164 1.77 -1.44 14.06
N ALA A 165 2.61 -0.41 13.90
CA ALA A 165 2.17 0.99 14.00
C ALA A 165 1.07 1.34 12.98
N LEU A 166 1.19 0.87 11.73
CA LEU A 166 0.17 1.09 10.69
C LEU A 166 -1.16 0.40 11.01
N ILE A 167 -1.12 -0.82 11.59
CA ILE A 167 -2.34 -1.54 12.02
C ILE A 167 -3.07 -0.77 13.11
N ALA A 168 -2.34 -0.25 14.09
CA ALA A 168 -2.91 0.56 15.17
C ALA A 168 -3.46 1.91 14.64
N ALA A 169 -2.68 2.61 13.81
CA ALA A 169 -3.07 3.88 13.21
C ALA A 169 -4.35 3.76 12.38
N ALA A 170 -4.50 2.70 11.58
CA ALA A 170 -5.67 2.48 10.76
C ALA A 170 -6.96 2.39 11.58
N ARG A 171 -6.94 1.72 12.74
CA ARG A 171 -8.11 1.62 13.62
C ARG A 171 -8.53 2.98 14.16
N SER A 172 -7.57 3.77 14.63
CA SER A 172 -7.84 5.12 15.13
C SER A 172 -8.39 6.03 14.04
N MET A 173 -7.76 6.03 12.86
CA MET A 173 -8.21 6.82 11.72
C MET A 173 -9.59 6.38 11.21
N ALA A 174 -9.91 5.08 11.25
CA ALA A 174 -11.24 4.59 10.88
C ALA A 174 -12.33 5.17 11.80
N CYS A 175 -12.08 5.21 13.13
CA CYS A 175 -13.02 5.81 14.07
C CYS A 175 -13.19 7.32 13.84
N GLU A 176 -12.11 8.03 13.56
CA GLU A 176 -12.11 9.48 13.37
C GLU A 176 -12.82 9.90 12.07
N LEU A 177 -12.57 9.16 10.99
CA LEU A 177 -12.92 9.57 9.62
C LEU A 177 -14.25 8.99 9.11
N ALA A 178 -14.84 8.01 9.81
CA ALA A 178 -16.04 7.31 9.36
C ALA A 178 -17.23 8.25 9.05
N LYS A 179 -17.44 9.28 9.88
CA LYS A 179 -18.51 10.28 9.67
C LYS A 179 -18.34 11.09 8.38
N ASN A 180 -17.14 11.10 7.82
CA ASN A 180 -16.81 11.75 6.56
C ASN A 180 -16.88 10.78 5.36
N LYS A 181 -17.49 9.60 5.52
CA LYS A 181 -17.55 8.52 4.53
C LYS A 181 -16.15 8.03 4.10
N ILE A 182 -15.16 8.13 4.96
CA ILE A 182 -13.80 7.65 4.70
C ILE A 182 -13.61 6.33 5.45
N ARG A 183 -13.28 5.28 4.71
CA ARG A 183 -12.92 3.97 5.25
C ARG A 183 -11.40 3.85 5.33
N VAL A 184 -10.89 3.26 6.38
CA VAL A 184 -9.45 3.03 6.57
C VAL A 184 -9.24 1.58 6.94
N ASN A 185 -8.51 0.84 6.12
CA ASN A 185 -8.22 -0.57 6.33
C ASN A 185 -6.73 -0.85 6.12
N VAL A 186 -6.31 -2.04 6.46
CA VAL A 186 -4.95 -2.54 6.30
C VAL A 186 -4.97 -3.80 5.46
N VAL A 187 -3.99 -3.97 4.59
CA VAL A 187 -3.65 -5.26 3.98
C VAL A 187 -2.32 -5.71 4.59
N SER A 188 -2.29 -6.95 5.10
CA SER A 188 -1.10 -7.58 5.68
C SER A 188 -0.69 -8.79 4.83
N PRO A 189 0.21 -8.59 3.85
CA PRO A 189 0.71 -9.68 3.03
C PRO A 189 1.60 -10.65 3.81
N GLY A 190 1.60 -11.92 3.38
CA GLY A 190 2.65 -12.89 3.64
C GLY A 190 3.89 -12.64 2.79
N ALA A 191 4.65 -13.69 2.49
CA ALA A 191 5.78 -13.62 1.58
C ALA A 191 5.27 -13.57 0.12
N ILE A 192 5.58 -12.47 -0.56
CA ILE A 192 5.23 -12.21 -1.95
C ILE A 192 6.51 -12.09 -2.77
N GLU A 193 6.53 -12.70 -3.93
CA GLU A 193 7.65 -12.57 -4.87
C GLU A 193 7.68 -11.14 -5.45
N THR A 194 8.65 -10.36 -4.99
CA THR A 194 8.81 -8.96 -5.40
C THR A 194 10.28 -8.60 -5.54
N PRO A 195 10.64 -7.56 -6.32
CA PRO A 195 12.03 -7.09 -6.40
C PRO A 195 12.65 -6.67 -5.05
N ILE A 196 11.84 -6.25 -4.10
CA ILE A 196 12.30 -5.92 -2.73
C ILE A 196 12.71 -7.21 -2.00
N ASN A 197 11.91 -8.26 -2.12
CA ASN A 197 12.15 -9.52 -1.43
C ASN A 197 13.21 -10.39 -2.10
N ALA A 198 13.35 -10.32 -3.42
CA ALA A 198 14.28 -11.15 -4.19
C ALA A 198 15.75 -11.09 -3.71
N LYS A 199 16.16 -9.97 -3.09
CA LYS A 199 17.50 -9.76 -2.56
C LYS A 199 17.66 -10.15 -1.08
N LEU A 200 16.57 -10.55 -0.42
CA LEU A 200 16.62 -10.96 0.98
C LEU A 200 17.16 -12.40 1.10
N PRO A 201 17.93 -12.73 2.15
CA PRO A 201 18.56 -14.07 2.30
C PRO A 201 17.57 -15.23 2.14
N HIS A 202 16.38 -15.10 2.73
CA HIS A 202 15.33 -16.13 2.69
C HIS A 202 14.64 -16.30 1.32
N MET A 203 14.96 -15.46 0.34
CA MET A 203 14.50 -15.62 -1.06
C MET A 203 15.63 -16.01 -1.99
N ALA A 204 16.87 -15.64 -1.66
CA ALA A 204 18.05 -15.92 -2.47
C ALA A 204 18.64 -17.31 -2.20
N ASP A 205 18.51 -17.82 -0.99
CA ASP A 205 18.97 -19.14 -0.58
C ASP A 205 17.86 -20.18 -0.79
N PRO A 206 18.11 -21.29 -1.55
CA PRO A 206 17.09 -22.28 -1.86
C PRO A 206 16.51 -23.01 -0.64
N GLU A 207 17.33 -23.28 0.40
CA GLU A 207 16.88 -23.97 1.61
C GLU A 207 15.99 -23.06 2.45
N LEU A 208 16.42 -21.81 2.67
CA LEU A 208 15.63 -20.81 3.39
C LEU A 208 14.34 -20.45 2.64
N ARG A 209 14.40 -20.43 1.31
CA ARG A 209 13.20 -20.24 0.47
C ARG A 209 12.21 -21.37 0.67
N LYS A 210 12.66 -22.61 0.64
CA LYS A 210 11.79 -23.77 0.87
C LYS A 210 11.17 -23.75 2.27
N GLU A 211 11.96 -23.43 3.30
CA GLU A 211 11.41 -23.25 4.65
C GLU A 211 10.33 -22.17 4.73
N LEU A 212 10.49 -21.09 3.96
CA LEU A 212 9.51 -20.02 3.89
C LEU A 212 8.24 -20.47 3.15
N GLU A 213 8.39 -21.21 2.04
CA GLU A 213 7.27 -21.81 1.30
C GLU A 213 6.48 -22.78 2.17
N ASP A 214 7.15 -23.67 2.91
CA ASP A 214 6.53 -24.65 3.81
C ASP A 214 5.73 -24.00 4.96
N LYS A 215 6.05 -22.76 5.32
CA LYS A 215 5.29 -21.97 6.29
C LYS A 215 3.98 -21.40 5.72
N HIS A 216 3.86 -21.27 4.41
CA HIS A 216 2.65 -20.78 3.74
C HIS A 216 1.87 -21.97 3.19
N LEU A 217 0.69 -22.24 3.74
CA LEU A 217 -0.11 -23.44 3.37
C LEU A 217 -0.47 -23.50 1.89
N LEU A 218 -0.57 -22.35 1.23
CA LEU A 218 -0.86 -22.22 -0.20
C LEU A 218 0.39 -21.87 -1.04
N GLY A 219 1.60 -21.97 -0.48
CA GLY A 219 2.84 -21.52 -1.11
C GLY A 219 3.04 -20.01 -1.05
N LEU A 220 4.07 -19.50 -1.75
CA LEU A 220 4.33 -18.06 -1.83
C LEU A 220 3.28 -17.37 -2.70
N GLY A 221 2.89 -16.16 -2.29
CA GLY A 221 1.91 -15.38 -3.04
C GLY A 221 2.52 -14.56 -4.16
N GLU A 222 1.67 -14.14 -5.11
CA GLU A 222 1.98 -13.23 -6.19
C GLU A 222 1.48 -11.81 -5.88
N CYS A 223 2.00 -10.81 -6.62
CA CYS A 223 1.54 -9.43 -6.47
C CYS A 223 0.03 -9.27 -6.78
N SER A 224 -0.51 -10.10 -7.67
CA SER A 224 -1.93 -10.16 -8.04
C SER A 224 -2.84 -10.56 -6.88
N ASP A 225 -2.40 -11.46 -5.98
CA ASP A 225 -3.19 -11.86 -4.80
C ASP A 225 -3.44 -10.65 -3.88
N ILE A 226 -2.45 -9.78 -3.80
CA ILE A 226 -2.52 -8.59 -2.96
C ILE A 226 -3.28 -7.46 -3.65
N SER A 227 -3.09 -7.27 -4.97
CA SER A 227 -3.84 -6.24 -5.72
C SER A 227 -5.34 -6.52 -5.72
N ASN A 228 -5.77 -7.79 -5.81
CA ASN A 228 -7.16 -8.19 -5.71
C ASN A 228 -7.78 -7.83 -4.35
N ALA A 229 -7.04 -8.02 -3.25
CA ALA A 229 -7.47 -7.59 -1.92
C ALA A 229 -7.63 -6.05 -1.84
N CYS A 230 -6.72 -5.31 -2.49
CA CYS A 230 -6.82 -3.85 -2.58
C CYS A 230 -8.04 -3.42 -3.40
N ILE A 231 -8.31 -4.05 -4.55
CA ILE A 231 -9.50 -3.78 -5.38
C ILE A 231 -10.77 -3.99 -4.56
N TYR A 232 -10.86 -5.11 -3.82
CA TYR A 232 -11.98 -5.34 -2.91
C TYR A 232 -12.17 -4.18 -1.93
N LEU A 233 -11.11 -3.79 -1.21
CA LEU A 233 -11.19 -2.73 -0.20
C LEU A 233 -11.43 -1.33 -0.80
N LEU A 234 -11.03 -1.07 -2.04
CA LEU A 234 -11.28 0.19 -2.75
C LEU A 234 -12.70 0.28 -3.31
N SER A 235 -13.30 -0.86 -3.60
CA SER A 235 -14.59 -0.96 -4.28
C SER A 235 -15.79 -0.81 -3.35
N ASP A 236 -16.98 -0.78 -3.94
CA ASP A 236 -18.24 -0.73 -3.21
C ASP A 236 -18.60 -2.09 -2.56
N ALA A 237 -17.93 -3.18 -2.98
CA ALA A 237 -18.04 -4.48 -2.31
C ALA A 237 -17.62 -4.42 -0.83
N ALA A 238 -16.72 -3.49 -0.49
CA ALA A 238 -16.23 -3.28 0.87
C ALA A 238 -16.85 -2.05 1.57
N LYS A 239 -18.00 -1.53 1.11
CA LYS A 239 -18.62 -0.31 1.67
C LYS A 239 -18.91 -0.37 3.17
N TRP A 240 -19.01 -1.58 3.74
CA TRP A 240 -19.27 -1.81 5.17
C TRP A 240 -18.03 -2.30 5.93
N VAL A 241 -16.82 -2.15 5.34
CA VAL A 241 -15.54 -2.62 5.92
C VAL A 241 -14.65 -1.41 6.23
N THR A 242 -14.38 -1.16 7.52
CA THR A 242 -13.45 -0.15 8.00
C THR A 242 -12.78 -0.60 9.30
N GLY A 243 -11.56 -0.13 9.58
CA GLY A 243 -10.78 -0.49 10.76
C GLY A 243 -10.23 -1.92 10.75
N GLN A 244 -10.34 -2.64 9.63
CA GLN A 244 -9.96 -4.05 9.53
C GLN A 244 -8.52 -4.22 9.03
N ASN A 245 -7.90 -5.30 9.46
CA ASN A 245 -6.65 -5.80 8.92
C ASN A 245 -6.94 -7.07 8.12
N LEU A 246 -6.91 -6.96 6.79
CA LEU A 246 -7.09 -8.10 5.89
C LEU A 246 -5.74 -8.80 5.70
N ILE A 247 -5.60 -9.97 6.27
CA ILE A 247 -4.40 -10.81 6.14
C ILE A 247 -4.52 -11.61 4.83
N VAL A 248 -3.48 -11.53 3.98
CA VAL A 248 -3.39 -12.25 2.71
C VAL A 248 -2.01 -12.91 2.66
N ASP A 249 -1.91 -14.10 3.24
CA ASP A 249 -0.64 -14.70 3.63
C ASP A 249 -0.52 -16.21 3.32
N GLY A 250 -1.39 -16.74 2.47
CA GLY A 250 -1.37 -18.17 2.15
C GLY A 250 -1.53 -19.09 3.36
N GLY A 251 -2.11 -18.60 4.47
CA GLY A 251 -2.32 -19.36 5.69
C GLY A 251 -1.13 -19.40 6.66
N TYR A 252 -0.12 -18.53 6.47
CA TYR A 252 1.04 -18.45 7.36
C TYR A 252 0.65 -18.20 8.82
N THR A 253 -0.30 -17.31 9.09
CA THR A 253 -0.74 -16.95 10.45
C THR A 253 -1.89 -17.80 10.98
N ALA A 254 -2.35 -18.81 10.24
CA ALA A 254 -3.46 -19.67 10.64
C ALA A 254 -3.05 -20.83 11.57
N LYS A 255 -1.73 -21.00 11.81
CA LYS A 255 -1.16 -22.09 12.60
C LYS A 255 -0.14 -21.59 13.60
#